data_553ba09418b729a5a0f5f744645cddf1
#
_entry.id   553ba09418b729a5a0f5f744645cddf1
#
_cell.length_a   1.000
_cell.length_b   1.000
_cell.length_c   1.000
_cell.angle_alpha   90.00
_cell.angle_beta   90.00
_cell.angle_gamma   90.00
#
_symmetry.space_group_name_H-M   'P 1'
#
loop_
_entity.id
_entity.type
_entity.pdbx_description
1 polymer ?
#
loop_
_entity_poly.entity_id
_entity_poly.type
_entity_poly.pdbx_seq_one_letter_code
_entity_poly.pdbx_strand_id
1 'polypeptide(L)'
;MGVQKAHIEKGGRVKRFIRRNMVSAILAASLIIPSGAIAYQTNLADEIYGTFENVKTHISSATMEGYLLLDAKLNQAQGDMEKGEYQQFKELLNVITNAKVAYGDKYGNIDYTQVPNEQLMELKRTLFEIQPYFDKLNGQKSSKELLSSNEYEEYVESIMMYEQIMAQSGIKESDEVDKIPSELLEDFLQAQRILRKVNETQLESN
;
A
#
# COMPACT_ATOMS: atom_id res chain seq x y z
N MET A 1 39.80 20.66 8.21
CA MET A 1 39.36 19.40 8.85
C MET A 1 37.89 19.55 9.29
N GLY A 2 36.93 19.60 8.39
CA GLY A 2 35.54 19.96 8.74
C GLY A 2 34.45 19.50 7.76
N VAL A 3 34.71 18.64 6.78
CA VAL A 3 33.72 18.34 5.72
C VAL A 3 33.18 16.90 5.76
N GLN A 4 33.75 15.99 6.55
CA GLN A 4 33.36 14.57 6.56
C GLN A 4 32.23 14.19 7.55
N LYS A 5 31.83 15.06 8.48
CA LYS A 5 30.77 14.73 9.47
C LYS A 5 29.32 14.98 8.99
N ALA A 6 29.11 15.75 7.94
CA ALA A 6 27.77 16.10 7.47
C ALA A 6 27.06 15.03 6.62
N HIS A 7 27.81 14.10 6.02
CA HIS A 7 27.25 13.10 5.11
C HIS A 7 26.67 11.86 5.81
N ILE A 8 27.09 11.55 7.03
CA ILE A 8 26.66 10.34 7.77
C ILE A 8 25.31 10.56 8.47
N GLU A 9 25.00 11.81 8.88
CA GLU A 9 23.72 12.10 9.55
C GLU A 9 22.51 12.14 8.62
N LYS A 10 22.70 12.50 7.34
CA LYS A 10 21.57 12.52 6.36
C LYS A 10 21.08 11.11 5.99
N GLY A 11 21.97 10.15 5.88
CA GLY A 11 21.61 8.76 5.58
C GLY A 11 20.81 8.09 6.72
N GLY A 12 21.12 8.42 7.97
CA GLY A 12 20.42 7.86 9.14
C GLY A 12 19.00 8.41 9.32
N ARG A 13 18.76 9.68 8.99
CA ARG A 13 17.42 10.31 9.08
C ARG A 13 16.50 9.81 7.97
N VAL A 14 16.99 9.65 6.76
CA VAL A 14 16.23 9.10 5.63
C VAL A 14 15.86 7.64 5.89
N LYS A 15 16.81 6.80 6.35
CA LYS A 15 16.51 5.41 6.74
C LYS A 15 15.52 5.33 7.91
N ARG A 16 15.57 6.23 8.89
CA ARG A 16 14.64 6.27 10.03
C ARG A 16 13.26 6.80 9.63
N PHE A 17 13.18 7.74 8.68
CA PHE A 17 11.93 8.25 8.11
C PHE A 17 11.24 7.17 7.25
N ILE A 18 11.99 6.49 6.40
CA ILE A 18 11.50 5.34 5.62
C ILE A 18 11.01 4.22 6.57
N ARG A 19 11.78 3.85 7.62
CA ARG A 19 11.36 2.82 8.58
C ARG A 19 10.05 3.16 9.34
N ARG A 20 9.77 4.43 9.61
CA ARG A 20 8.62 4.83 10.42
C ARG A 20 7.33 4.94 9.62
N ASN A 21 7.41 5.25 8.32
CA ASN A 21 6.24 5.46 7.47
C ASN A 21 5.87 4.23 6.62
N MET A 22 6.69 3.17 6.62
CA MET A 22 6.49 2.02 5.72
C MET A 22 5.33 1.10 6.13
N VAL A 23 4.95 1.05 7.39
CA VAL A 23 3.81 0.23 7.82
C VAL A 23 2.47 0.88 7.47
N SER A 24 2.40 2.21 7.46
CA SER A 24 1.23 2.97 7.02
C SER A 24 1.04 2.97 5.50
N ALA A 25 2.09 2.60 4.77
CA ALA A 25 2.19 2.66 3.33
C ALA A 25 1.62 1.43 2.61
N ILE A 26 1.39 0.33 3.30
CA ILE A 26 1.06 -0.95 2.66
C ILE A 26 -0.39 -1.00 2.17
N LEU A 27 -1.29 -0.24 2.77
CA LEU A 27 -2.73 -0.41 2.54
C LEU A 27 -3.43 0.70 1.78
N ALA A 28 -2.89 1.89 1.78
CA ALA A 28 -3.38 2.96 0.91
C ALA A 28 -2.43 3.03 -0.26
N ALA A 29 -2.49 2.19 -1.30
CA ALA A 29 -1.68 2.36 -2.52
C ALA A 29 -0.49 3.35 -2.34
N SER A 30 0.22 3.24 -1.25
CA SER A 30 1.26 4.17 -0.88
C SER A 30 2.53 3.75 -1.56
N LEU A 31 2.52 4.01 -2.80
CA LEU A 31 3.62 4.05 -3.68
C LEU A 31 4.58 5.11 -3.14
N ILE A 32 5.68 4.68 -2.54
CA ILE A 32 6.75 5.58 -2.11
C ILE A 32 7.31 6.23 -3.36
N ILE A 33 7.22 7.55 -3.45
CA ILE A 33 7.80 8.28 -4.57
C ILE A 33 9.20 8.73 -4.20
N PRO A 34 10.21 8.39 -5.01
CA PRO A 34 11.48 9.09 -4.97
C PRO A 34 11.23 10.56 -5.31
N SER A 35 11.65 11.47 -4.45
CA SER A 35 11.62 12.90 -4.69
C SER A 35 12.39 13.21 -5.98
N GLY A 36 11.69 13.52 -7.06
CA GLY A 36 12.30 13.87 -8.34
C GLY A 36 11.46 13.56 -9.59
N ALA A 37 10.31 12.91 -9.49
CA ALA A 37 9.47 12.64 -10.65
C ALA A 37 8.69 13.88 -11.08
N ILE A 38 9.03 14.37 -12.25
CA ILE A 38 8.35 15.49 -12.93
C ILE A 38 7.02 14.96 -13.51
N ALA A 39 5.96 15.73 -13.30
CA ALA A 39 4.63 15.45 -13.79
C ALA A 39 4.60 15.20 -15.32
N TYR A 40 4.27 13.99 -15.71
CA TYR A 40 3.75 13.75 -17.06
C TYR A 40 2.23 13.94 -17.02
N GLN A 41 1.72 14.71 -17.95
CA GLN A 41 0.27 14.93 -18.12
C GLN A 41 -0.35 13.71 -18.82
N THR A 42 -0.53 12.64 -18.08
CA THR A 42 -1.39 11.53 -18.48
C THR A 42 -2.35 11.31 -17.33
N ASN A 43 -3.63 11.32 -17.61
CA ASN A 43 -4.67 11.12 -16.58
C ASN A 43 -4.89 9.62 -16.34
N LEU A 44 -3.82 8.83 -16.09
CA LEU A 44 -3.93 7.40 -15.85
C LEU A 44 -4.69 7.10 -14.54
N ALA A 45 -4.55 7.96 -13.54
CA ALA A 45 -5.35 7.86 -12.33
C ALA A 45 -6.85 8.05 -12.63
N ASP A 46 -7.20 8.98 -13.54
CA ASP A 46 -8.60 9.19 -13.96
C ASP A 46 -9.18 7.96 -14.66
N GLU A 47 -8.36 7.23 -15.40
CA GLU A 47 -8.79 6.00 -16.10
C GLU A 47 -9.17 4.87 -15.13
N ILE A 48 -8.47 4.78 -13.99
CA ILE A 48 -8.63 3.69 -13.02
C ILE A 48 -9.55 4.08 -11.86
N TYR A 49 -9.39 5.31 -11.35
CA TYR A 49 -10.06 5.77 -10.13
C TYR A 49 -11.17 6.79 -10.40
N GLY A 50 -11.31 7.26 -11.63
CA GLY A 50 -12.09 8.45 -11.96
C GLY A 50 -11.37 9.74 -11.53
N THR A 51 -12.01 10.88 -11.74
CA THR A 51 -11.44 12.18 -11.36
C THR A 51 -11.19 12.28 -9.87
N PHE A 52 -10.27 13.15 -9.45
CA PHE A 52 -10.01 13.41 -8.02
C PHE A 52 -11.30 13.73 -7.23
N GLU A 53 -12.20 14.53 -7.82
CA GLU A 53 -13.47 14.86 -7.16
C GLU A 53 -14.34 13.60 -6.93
N ASN A 54 -14.33 12.67 -7.89
CA ASN A 54 -15.03 11.40 -7.75
C ASN A 54 -14.41 10.55 -6.62
N VAL A 55 -13.08 10.40 -6.60
CA VAL A 55 -12.36 9.70 -5.52
C VAL A 55 -12.71 10.29 -4.16
N LYS A 56 -12.73 11.62 -4.04
CA LYS A 56 -12.99 12.33 -2.80
C LYS A 56 -14.42 12.15 -2.29
N THR A 57 -15.39 11.84 -3.16
CA THR A 57 -16.76 11.53 -2.72
C THR A 57 -16.84 10.22 -1.93
N HIS A 58 -15.97 9.27 -2.22
CA HIS A 58 -15.89 7.96 -1.55
C HIS A 58 -14.85 7.94 -0.43
N ILE A 59 -13.68 8.53 -0.66
CA ILE A 59 -12.56 8.61 0.28
C ILE A 59 -12.35 10.07 0.66
N SER A 60 -13.11 10.56 1.64
CA SER A 60 -13.12 11.99 2.00
C SER A 60 -11.76 12.50 2.51
N SER A 61 -10.88 11.61 2.97
CA SER A 61 -9.51 11.94 3.38
C SER A 61 -8.53 12.06 2.20
N ALA A 62 -8.93 11.75 0.96
CA ALA A 62 -8.07 11.86 -0.22
C ALA A 62 -7.60 13.31 -0.41
N THR A 63 -6.32 13.47 -0.74
CA THR A 63 -5.71 14.77 -1.05
C THR A 63 -5.31 14.83 -2.53
N MET A 64 -5.32 16.03 -3.11
CA MET A 64 -4.85 16.21 -4.49
C MET A 64 -3.39 15.76 -4.64
N GLU A 65 -2.55 16.02 -3.65
CA GLU A 65 -1.16 15.56 -3.64
C GLU A 65 -1.08 14.03 -3.75
N GLY A 66 -1.83 13.28 -2.91
CA GLY A 66 -1.89 11.82 -2.96
C GLY A 66 -2.39 11.31 -4.31
N TYR A 67 -3.37 11.98 -4.90
CA TYR A 67 -3.90 11.62 -6.22
C TYR A 67 -2.86 11.79 -7.34
N LEU A 68 -2.13 12.92 -7.34
CA LEU A 68 -1.05 13.16 -8.31
C LEU A 68 0.12 12.19 -8.12
N LEU A 69 0.40 11.80 -6.87
CA LEU A 69 1.40 10.78 -6.56
C LEU A 69 1.01 9.42 -7.14
N LEU A 70 -0.25 9.06 -7.05
CA LEU A 70 -0.79 7.84 -7.64
C LEU A 70 -0.67 7.85 -9.18
N ASP A 71 -1.03 8.97 -9.83
CA ASP A 71 -0.88 9.12 -11.27
C ASP A 71 0.58 8.96 -11.71
N ALA A 72 1.53 9.56 -10.98
CA ALA A 72 2.96 9.40 -11.26
C ALA A 72 3.42 7.94 -11.18
N LYS A 73 2.91 7.16 -10.22
CA LYS A 73 3.24 5.73 -10.10
C LYS A 73 2.59 4.86 -11.18
N LEU A 74 1.38 5.19 -11.61
CA LEU A 74 0.75 4.52 -12.75
C LEU A 74 1.54 4.77 -14.04
N ASN A 75 2.04 6.00 -14.23
CA ASN A 75 2.94 6.34 -15.34
C ASN A 75 4.26 5.55 -15.25
N GLN A 76 4.85 5.44 -14.06
CA GLN A 76 6.03 4.60 -13.83
C GLN A 76 5.73 3.14 -14.20
N ALA A 77 4.62 2.58 -13.71
CA ALA A 77 4.21 1.22 -14.03
C ALA A 77 4.07 0.99 -15.54
N GLN A 78 3.45 1.93 -16.25
CA GLN A 78 3.30 1.86 -17.71
C GLN A 78 4.66 1.87 -18.43
N GLY A 79 5.66 2.60 -17.90
CA GLY A 79 7.01 2.65 -18.46
C GLY A 79 7.88 1.43 -18.13
N ASP A 80 7.70 0.84 -16.96
CA ASP A 80 8.57 -0.21 -16.41
C ASP A 80 8.05 -1.64 -16.67
N MET A 81 6.78 -1.77 -17.09
CA MET A 81 6.11 -3.05 -17.34
C MET A 81 5.91 -3.30 -18.83
N GLU A 82 5.95 -4.56 -19.24
CA GLU A 82 5.50 -4.95 -20.57
C GLU A 82 3.98 -4.68 -20.71
N LYS A 83 3.52 -4.44 -21.94
CA LYS A 83 2.13 -4.07 -22.22
C LYS A 83 1.11 -5.05 -21.61
N GLY A 84 1.38 -6.36 -21.67
CA GLY A 84 0.51 -7.38 -21.09
C GLY A 84 0.52 -7.38 -19.56
N GLU A 85 1.70 -7.20 -18.97
CA GLU A 85 1.92 -7.08 -17.53
C GLU A 85 1.20 -5.84 -16.98
N TYR A 86 1.33 -4.70 -17.63
CA TYR A 86 0.63 -3.48 -17.25
C TYR A 86 -0.90 -3.61 -17.32
N GLN A 87 -1.41 -4.28 -18.36
CA GLN A 87 -2.85 -4.52 -18.49
C GLN A 87 -3.37 -5.41 -17.34
N GLN A 88 -2.66 -6.47 -16.99
CA GLN A 88 -3.02 -7.34 -15.85
C GLN A 88 -2.97 -6.56 -14.53
N PHE A 89 -1.94 -5.75 -14.32
CA PHE A 89 -1.84 -4.87 -13.14
C PHE A 89 -3.05 -3.94 -13.02
N LYS A 90 -3.47 -3.30 -14.14
CA LYS A 90 -4.66 -2.44 -14.16
C LYS A 90 -5.94 -3.20 -13.81
N GLU A 91 -6.12 -4.41 -14.31
CA GLU A 91 -7.29 -5.24 -14.02
C GLU A 91 -7.37 -5.58 -12.52
N LEU A 92 -6.26 -6.01 -11.93
CA LEU A 92 -6.16 -6.26 -10.49
C LEU A 92 -6.43 -4.99 -9.66
N LEU A 93 -5.86 -3.86 -10.08
CA LEU A 93 -6.03 -2.58 -9.40
C LEU A 93 -7.48 -2.09 -9.46
N ASN A 94 -8.19 -2.33 -10.57
CA ASN A 94 -9.62 -2.01 -10.70
C ASN A 94 -10.48 -2.80 -9.71
N VAL A 95 -10.18 -4.08 -9.47
CA VAL A 95 -10.91 -4.89 -8.47
C VAL A 95 -10.76 -4.26 -7.08
N ILE A 96 -9.53 -3.91 -6.69
CA ILE A 96 -9.27 -3.27 -5.39
C ILE A 96 -9.97 -1.91 -5.29
N THR A 97 -9.88 -1.10 -6.34
CA THR A 97 -10.51 0.23 -6.38
C THR A 97 -12.02 0.14 -6.23
N ASN A 98 -12.66 -0.76 -6.96
CA ASN A 98 -14.11 -0.97 -6.86
C ASN A 98 -14.51 -1.42 -5.46
N ALA A 99 -13.72 -2.29 -4.83
CA ALA A 99 -13.98 -2.71 -3.46
C ALA A 99 -13.83 -1.55 -2.46
N LYS A 100 -12.81 -0.69 -2.62
CA LYS A 100 -12.63 0.50 -1.77
C LYS A 100 -13.76 1.51 -1.95
N VAL A 101 -14.29 1.65 -3.15
CA VAL A 101 -15.48 2.49 -3.41
C VAL A 101 -16.74 1.92 -2.77
N ALA A 102 -16.91 0.59 -2.82
CA ALA A 102 -18.12 -0.09 -2.31
C ALA A 102 -18.11 -0.29 -0.79
N TYR A 103 -16.95 -0.58 -0.19
CA TYR A 103 -16.82 -1.04 1.20
C TYR A 103 -15.81 -0.24 2.02
N GLY A 104 -15.09 0.70 1.41
CA GLY A 104 -14.08 1.50 2.11
C GLY A 104 -14.71 2.54 3.05
N ASP A 105 -14.06 2.76 4.18
CA ASP A 105 -14.37 3.86 5.07
C ASP A 105 -13.89 5.21 4.49
N LYS A 106 -14.06 6.29 5.25
CA LYS A 106 -13.59 7.64 4.86
C LYS A 106 -12.08 7.74 4.58
N TYR A 107 -11.29 6.75 4.99
CA TYR A 107 -9.85 6.64 4.75
C TYR A 107 -9.50 5.66 3.64
N GLY A 108 -10.49 4.95 3.09
CA GLY A 108 -10.34 3.91 2.09
C GLY A 108 -9.94 2.55 2.66
N ASN A 109 -10.03 2.35 3.97
CA ASN A 109 -9.83 1.04 4.61
C ASN A 109 -11.10 0.19 4.49
N ILE A 110 -10.94 -1.11 4.22
CA ILE A 110 -12.06 -2.04 4.06
C ILE A 110 -12.27 -2.86 5.34
N ASP A 111 -13.47 -2.82 5.89
CA ASP A 111 -13.90 -3.83 6.86
C ASP A 111 -14.35 -5.09 6.11
N TYR A 112 -13.45 -6.06 5.98
CA TYR A 112 -13.70 -7.28 5.22
C TYR A 112 -14.81 -8.15 5.80
N THR A 113 -15.24 -7.94 7.04
CA THR A 113 -16.42 -8.63 7.62
C THR A 113 -17.74 -8.19 6.97
N GLN A 114 -17.75 -7.04 6.33
CA GLN A 114 -18.91 -6.50 5.62
C GLN A 114 -18.92 -6.88 4.12
N VAL A 115 -17.87 -7.51 3.62
CA VAL A 115 -17.75 -7.90 2.22
C VAL A 115 -18.42 -9.27 2.01
N PRO A 116 -19.29 -9.44 1.00
CA PRO A 116 -19.87 -10.75 0.68
C PRO A 116 -18.79 -11.79 0.34
N ASN A 117 -19.01 -13.05 0.75
CA ASN A 117 -18.00 -14.11 0.67
C ASN A 117 -17.38 -14.29 -0.73
N GLU A 118 -18.16 -14.20 -1.80
CA GLU A 118 -17.67 -14.34 -3.18
C GLU A 118 -16.67 -13.23 -3.51
N GLN A 119 -17.01 -11.98 -3.18
CA GLN A 119 -16.15 -10.83 -3.41
C GLN A 119 -14.94 -10.81 -2.49
N LEU A 120 -15.09 -11.31 -1.25
CA LEU A 120 -13.97 -11.47 -0.31
C LEU A 120 -12.92 -12.45 -0.85
N MET A 121 -13.33 -13.58 -1.42
CA MET A 121 -12.42 -14.54 -2.05
C MET A 121 -11.73 -13.93 -3.28
N GLU A 122 -12.46 -13.16 -4.09
CA GLU A 122 -11.88 -12.44 -5.22
C GLU A 122 -10.85 -11.41 -4.77
N LEU A 123 -11.17 -10.62 -3.73
CA LEU A 123 -10.25 -9.64 -3.16
C LEU A 123 -8.99 -10.28 -2.59
N LYS A 124 -9.11 -11.37 -1.81
CA LYS A 124 -7.95 -12.11 -1.29
C LYS A 124 -7.05 -12.58 -2.42
N ARG A 125 -7.62 -13.18 -3.48
CA ARG A 125 -6.88 -13.59 -4.67
C ARG A 125 -6.21 -12.39 -5.37
N THR A 126 -6.95 -11.31 -5.55
CA THR A 126 -6.42 -10.10 -6.18
C THR A 126 -5.25 -9.51 -5.39
N LEU A 127 -5.37 -9.43 -4.06
CA LEU A 127 -4.28 -8.99 -3.20
C LEU A 127 -3.06 -9.90 -3.30
N PHE A 128 -3.28 -11.21 -3.38
CA PHE A 128 -2.21 -12.19 -3.56
C PHE A 128 -1.48 -12.04 -4.90
N GLU A 129 -2.19 -11.65 -5.96
CA GLU A 129 -1.62 -11.49 -7.29
C GLU A 129 -0.97 -10.12 -7.52
N ILE A 130 -1.44 -9.06 -6.85
CA ILE A 130 -0.98 -7.69 -7.08
C ILE A 130 0.28 -7.31 -6.30
N GLN A 131 0.58 -7.97 -5.16
CA GLN A 131 1.73 -7.60 -4.32
C GLN A 131 3.06 -7.57 -5.07
N PRO A 132 3.41 -8.52 -5.96
CA PRO A 132 4.64 -8.46 -6.74
C PRO A 132 4.77 -7.20 -7.61
N TYR A 133 3.65 -6.67 -8.09
CA TYR A 133 3.64 -5.40 -8.84
C TYR A 133 3.96 -4.21 -7.94
N PHE A 134 3.36 -4.17 -6.73
CA PHE A 134 3.69 -3.13 -5.76
C PHE A 134 5.14 -3.21 -5.29
N ASP A 135 5.66 -4.40 -5.05
CA ASP A 135 7.07 -4.62 -4.71
C ASP A 135 7.98 -4.05 -5.82
N LYS A 136 7.73 -4.40 -7.07
CA LYS A 136 8.46 -3.89 -8.25
C LYS A 136 8.42 -2.36 -8.33
N LEU A 137 7.23 -1.76 -8.19
CA LEU A 137 7.04 -0.31 -8.24
C LEU A 137 7.71 0.44 -7.08
N ASN A 138 7.93 -0.24 -5.97
CA ASN A 138 8.66 0.29 -4.82
C ASN A 138 10.17 -0.01 -4.87
N GLY A 139 10.65 -0.63 -5.95
CA GLY A 139 12.06 -1.02 -6.11
C GLY A 139 12.49 -2.10 -5.11
N GLN A 140 11.53 -2.91 -4.65
CA GLN A 140 11.76 -4.02 -3.72
C GLN A 140 11.78 -5.35 -4.47
N LYS A 141 12.49 -6.33 -3.92
CA LYS A 141 12.36 -7.71 -4.38
C LYS A 141 10.96 -8.23 -4.11
N SER A 142 10.47 -9.09 -5.01
CA SER A 142 9.15 -9.69 -4.85
C SER A 142 9.02 -10.46 -3.53
N SER A 143 8.09 -10.03 -2.68
CA SER A 143 7.75 -10.76 -1.44
C SER A 143 7.34 -12.20 -1.73
N LYS A 144 6.67 -12.44 -2.86
CA LYS A 144 6.27 -13.78 -3.32
C LYS A 144 7.45 -14.70 -3.64
N GLU A 145 8.61 -14.12 -4.06
CA GLU A 145 9.82 -14.89 -4.35
C GLU A 145 10.69 -15.10 -3.10
N LEU A 146 10.62 -14.18 -2.14
CA LEU A 146 11.42 -14.24 -0.91
C LEU A 146 10.83 -15.12 0.18
N LEU A 147 9.50 -15.28 0.17
CA LEU A 147 8.75 -16.01 1.19
C LEU A 147 8.37 -17.40 0.67
N SER A 148 8.27 -18.37 1.58
CA SER A 148 7.58 -19.63 1.27
C SER A 148 6.09 -19.39 0.99
N SER A 149 5.42 -20.32 0.33
CA SER A 149 4.00 -20.20 0.01
C SER A 149 3.12 -19.91 1.23
N ASN A 150 3.41 -20.56 2.37
CA ASN A 150 2.67 -20.34 3.61
C ASN A 150 2.95 -18.95 4.22
N GLU A 151 4.21 -18.51 4.23
CA GLU A 151 4.57 -17.18 4.72
C GLU A 151 3.99 -16.07 3.85
N TYR A 152 3.92 -16.30 2.53
CA TYR A 152 3.32 -15.35 1.61
C TYR A 152 1.79 -15.26 1.78
N GLU A 153 1.12 -16.39 2.03
CA GLU A 153 -0.31 -16.39 2.37
C GLU A 153 -0.56 -15.65 3.70
N GLU A 154 0.22 -15.96 4.75
CA GLU A 154 0.15 -15.27 6.04
C GLU A 154 0.40 -13.75 5.88
N TYR A 155 1.32 -13.36 5.01
CA TYR A 155 1.58 -11.96 4.70
C TYR A 155 0.35 -11.26 4.10
N VAL A 156 -0.29 -11.87 3.09
CA VAL A 156 -1.48 -11.30 2.45
C VAL A 156 -2.65 -11.23 3.44
N GLU A 157 -2.85 -12.27 4.25
CA GLU A 157 -3.87 -12.26 5.31
C GLU A 157 -3.61 -11.18 6.34
N SER A 158 -2.34 -10.94 6.68
CA SER A 158 -1.94 -9.87 7.60
C SER A 158 -2.21 -8.47 7.02
N ILE A 159 -2.07 -8.27 5.70
CA ILE A 159 -2.47 -7.04 5.04
C ILE A 159 -3.99 -6.82 5.23
N MET A 160 -4.79 -7.83 4.95
CA MET A 160 -6.25 -7.72 5.10
C MET A 160 -6.67 -7.49 6.56
N MET A 161 -6.10 -8.24 7.50
CA MET A 161 -6.38 -8.10 8.94
C MET A 161 -6.04 -6.69 9.43
N TYR A 162 -4.87 -6.19 9.05
CA TYR A 162 -4.42 -4.86 9.42
C TYR A 162 -5.39 -3.77 8.91
N GLU A 163 -5.77 -3.82 7.63
CA GLU A 163 -6.73 -2.89 7.02
C GLU A 163 -8.10 -2.98 7.68
N GLN A 164 -8.61 -4.20 7.90
CA GLN A 164 -9.89 -4.43 8.57
C GLN A 164 -9.94 -3.78 9.96
N ILE A 165 -8.89 -3.98 10.77
CA ILE A 165 -8.86 -3.41 12.12
C ILE A 165 -8.76 -1.89 12.07
N MET A 166 -8.03 -1.31 11.12
CA MET A 166 -8.01 0.13 10.91
C MET A 166 -9.41 0.66 10.56
N ALA A 167 -10.14 -0.02 9.67
CA ALA A 167 -11.51 0.34 9.32
C ALA A 167 -12.45 0.29 10.53
N GLN A 168 -12.42 -0.82 11.27
CA GLN A 168 -13.25 -1.03 12.47
C GLN A 168 -12.94 -0.05 13.59
N SER A 169 -11.68 0.37 13.71
CA SER A 169 -11.22 1.35 14.71
C SER A 169 -11.40 2.80 14.25
N GLY A 170 -11.72 3.04 12.98
CA GLY A 170 -11.88 4.37 12.39
C GLY A 170 -10.60 5.21 12.44
N ILE A 171 -9.42 4.56 12.37
CA ILE A 171 -8.09 5.20 12.41
C ILE A 171 -7.50 5.32 11.02
N LYS A 172 -6.68 6.36 10.82
CA LYS A 172 -5.97 6.61 9.56
C LYS A 172 -4.54 6.08 9.58
N GLU A 173 -3.88 6.22 10.72
CA GLU A 173 -2.44 5.98 10.85
C GLU A 173 -2.15 4.92 11.93
N SER A 174 -1.10 4.16 11.72
CA SER A 174 -0.71 3.05 12.60
C SER A 174 -0.18 3.45 13.97
N ASP A 175 0.06 4.73 14.21
CA ASP A 175 0.47 5.27 15.51
C ASP A 175 -0.71 5.65 16.42
N GLU A 176 -1.94 5.58 15.91
CA GLU A 176 -3.17 5.76 16.70
C GLU A 176 -3.58 4.47 17.44
N VAL A 177 -2.61 3.66 17.88
CA VAL A 177 -2.84 2.35 18.54
C VAL A 177 -3.73 2.44 19.78
N ASP A 178 -3.70 3.57 20.47
CA ASP A 178 -4.54 3.87 21.63
C ASP A 178 -6.04 3.93 21.32
N LYS A 179 -6.40 4.06 20.05
CA LYS A 179 -7.80 4.07 19.58
C LYS A 179 -8.31 2.69 19.17
N ILE A 180 -7.43 1.69 19.10
CA ILE A 180 -7.82 0.32 18.74
C ILE A 180 -8.51 -0.34 19.92
N PRO A 181 -9.70 -0.94 19.72
CA PRO A 181 -10.36 -1.73 20.75
C PRO A 181 -9.45 -2.82 21.30
N SER A 182 -9.50 -3.05 22.63
CA SER A 182 -8.61 -3.99 23.31
C SER A 182 -8.71 -5.42 22.77
N GLU A 183 -9.88 -5.81 22.30
CA GLU A 183 -10.15 -7.12 21.69
C GLU A 183 -9.50 -7.31 20.32
N LEU A 184 -9.18 -6.22 19.60
CA LEU A 184 -8.53 -6.23 18.28
C LEU A 184 -7.04 -5.93 18.35
N LEU A 185 -6.55 -5.49 19.51
CA LEU A 185 -5.18 -5.00 19.64
C LEU A 185 -4.13 -6.07 19.40
N GLU A 186 -4.35 -7.30 19.89
CA GLU A 186 -3.39 -8.40 19.70
C GLU A 186 -3.25 -8.77 18.22
N ASP A 187 -4.36 -8.93 17.51
CA ASP A 187 -4.39 -9.24 16.08
C ASP A 187 -3.75 -8.12 15.25
N PHE A 188 -4.02 -6.86 15.59
CA PHE A 188 -3.38 -5.71 14.96
C PHE A 188 -1.87 -5.74 15.12
N LEU A 189 -1.36 -5.95 16.33
CA LEU A 189 0.06 -6.00 16.60
C LEU A 189 0.74 -7.22 15.94
N GLN A 190 0.03 -8.34 15.84
CA GLN A 190 0.52 -9.51 15.12
C GLN A 190 0.65 -9.22 13.62
N ALA A 191 -0.42 -8.71 12.99
CA ALA A 191 -0.38 -8.30 11.59
C ALA A 191 0.76 -7.30 11.34
N GLN A 192 0.88 -6.29 12.18
CA GLN A 192 1.96 -5.29 12.08
C GLN A 192 3.35 -5.91 12.17
N ARG A 193 3.57 -6.91 13.04
CA ARG A 193 4.86 -7.61 13.13
C ARG A 193 5.21 -8.37 11.84
N ILE A 194 4.23 -9.07 11.26
CA ILE A 194 4.43 -9.81 10.00
C ILE A 194 4.76 -8.86 8.86
N LEU A 195 3.97 -7.80 8.68
CA LEU A 195 4.20 -6.78 7.66
C LEU A 195 5.60 -6.16 7.79
N ARG A 196 6.03 -5.87 9.01
CA ARG A 196 7.37 -5.32 9.27
C ARG A 196 8.47 -6.32 8.96
N LYS A 197 8.32 -7.60 9.36
CA LYS A 197 9.29 -8.65 9.06
C LYS A 197 9.50 -8.81 7.55
N VAL A 198 8.40 -8.87 6.78
CA VAL A 198 8.49 -8.99 5.31
C VAL A 198 9.24 -7.81 4.71
N ASN A 199 8.88 -6.60 5.11
CA ASN A 199 9.55 -5.40 4.64
C ASN A 199 11.05 -5.37 5.01
N GLU A 200 11.43 -5.77 6.21
CA GLU A 200 12.84 -5.89 6.61
C GLU A 200 13.58 -6.93 5.74
N THR A 201 12.96 -8.08 5.47
CA THR A 201 13.51 -9.12 4.58
C THR A 201 13.73 -8.58 3.16
N GLN A 202 12.79 -7.82 2.61
CA GLN A 202 12.91 -7.20 1.29
C GLN A 202 14.06 -6.17 1.25
N LEU A 203 14.23 -5.37 2.30
CA LEU A 203 15.31 -4.38 2.40
C LEU A 203 16.70 -5.01 2.53
N GLU A 204 16.82 -6.13 3.24
CA GLU A 204 18.08 -6.85 3.42
C GLU A 204 18.49 -7.60 2.14
N SER A 205 17.52 -7.92 1.29
CA SER A 205 17.73 -8.67 0.06
C SER A 205 18.11 -7.79 -1.15
N ASN A 206 18.01 -6.48 -1.04
CA ASN A 206 18.42 -5.48 -2.04
C ASN A 206 19.87 -5.06 -1.82
#